data_4707acd93ccbd153ff4540ccbed38443
#
_entry.id   4707acd93ccbd153ff4540ccbed38443
#
_cell.length_a   1.000
_cell.length_b   1.000
_cell.length_c   1.000
_cell.angle_alpha   90.00
_cell.angle_beta   90.00
_cell.angle_gamma   90.00
#
_symmetry.space_group_name_H-M   'P 1'
#
loop_
_entity.id
_entity.type
_entity.pdbx_description
1 polymer ?
#
loop_
_entity_poly.entity_id
_entity_poly.type
_entity_poly.pdbx_seq_one_letter_code
_entity_poly.pdbx_strand_id
1 'polypeptide(L)'
;MSNPNQLIVKYSKGGFKMQIYLDKTKYAEYMEGKKTMREVSLLDAVIPESGMTMSDADLMTVFGSTDVWKCMEEIALHGEPQYSVQEKREMTEKKRRQIIDYIFKTYIDGVTNLPVPITRIENGMNTIKGLKIDLNVSVSKQGDSIAKQLKSTIPFKKTETHGFLYISLA
;
A
#
# COMPACT_ATOMS: atom_id res chain seq x y z
N MET A 1 -8.26 27.10 -3.07
CA MET A 1 -8.46 26.19 -1.94
C MET A 1 -8.28 24.77 -2.38
N SER A 2 -7.54 24.02 -1.64
CA SER A 2 -7.37 22.60 -1.96
C SER A 2 -8.63 21.84 -1.54
N ASN A 3 -9.09 20.96 -2.41
CA ASN A 3 -10.21 20.09 -2.11
C ASN A 3 -9.73 19.04 -1.09
N PRO A 4 -10.39 18.90 0.07
CA PRO A 4 -9.95 17.94 1.09
C PRO A 4 -9.95 16.49 0.60
N ASN A 5 -10.72 16.20 -0.44
CA ASN A 5 -10.76 14.86 -1.03
C ASN A 5 -9.81 14.70 -2.21
N GLN A 6 -8.97 15.68 -2.48
CA GLN A 6 -8.02 15.63 -3.57
C GLN A 6 -6.72 14.97 -3.13
N LEU A 7 -6.30 13.98 -3.88
CA LEU A 7 -4.99 13.37 -3.73
C LEU A 7 -4.14 13.75 -4.95
N ILE A 8 -2.97 14.31 -4.70
CA ILE A 8 -2.01 14.62 -5.75
C ILE A 8 -0.97 13.48 -5.77
N VAL A 9 -0.75 12.91 -6.93
CA VAL A 9 0.32 11.93 -7.14
C VAL A 9 1.38 12.58 -8.01
N LYS A 10 2.59 12.71 -7.49
CA LYS A 10 3.72 13.29 -8.21
C LYS A 10 4.60 12.21 -8.81
N TYR A 11 5.09 12.47 -10.00
CA TYR A 11 5.94 11.53 -10.72
C TYR A 11 7.01 12.27 -11.50
N SER A 12 8.19 11.68 -11.58
CA SER A 12 9.30 12.24 -12.35
C SER A 12 9.86 11.17 -13.27
N LYS A 13 9.93 11.46 -14.55
CA LYS A 13 10.46 10.53 -15.54
C LYS A 13 11.05 11.32 -16.71
N GLY A 14 12.25 10.90 -17.17
CA GLY A 14 12.90 11.53 -18.33
C GLY A 14 13.20 13.02 -18.18
N GLY A 15 13.42 13.50 -16.98
CA GLY A 15 13.62 14.93 -16.73
C GLY A 15 12.34 15.75 -16.59
N PHE A 16 11.17 15.12 -16.81
CA PHE A 16 9.88 15.77 -16.66
C PHE A 16 9.33 15.48 -15.26
N LYS A 17 8.84 16.51 -14.61
CA LYS A 17 8.12 16.40 -13.34
C LYS A 17 6.66 16.69 -13.61
N MET A 18 5.80 15.80 -13.17
CA MET A 18 4.37 15.88 -13.47
C MET A 18 3.54 15.36 -12.30
N GLN A 19 2.26 15.65 -12.34
CA GLN A 19 1.33 15.22 -11.30
C GLN A 19 -0.05 14.96 -11.88
N ILE A 20 -0.81 14.14 -11.16
CA ILE A 20 -2.22 13.90 -11.46
C ILE A 20 -3.04 14.15 -10.21
N TYR A 21 -4.32 14.43 -10.40
CA TYR A 21 -5.25 14.73 -9.31
C TYR A 21 -6.32 13.65 -9.25
N LEU A 22 -6.37 12.96 -8.15
CA LEU A 22 -7.28 11.83 -7.94
C LEU A 22 -8.21 12.07 -6.76
N ASP A 23 -9.34 11.36 -6.75
CA ASP A 23 -10.24 11.37 -5.63
C ASP A 23 -9.69 10.44 -4.54
N LYS A 24 -9.35 11.01 -3.41
CA LYS A 24 -8.71 10.31 -2.29
C LYS A 24 -9.57 9.15 -1.77
N THR A 25 -10.89 9.34 -1.74
CA THR A 25 -11.79 8.32 -1.21
C THR A 25 -11.89 7.09 -2.11
N LYS A 26 -11.70 7.27 -3.42
CA LYS A 26 -11.79 6.21 -4.41
C LYS A 26 -10.44 5.59 -4.73
N TYR A 27 -9.36 6.25 -4.35
CA TYR A 27 -8.00 5.80 -4.67
C TYR A 27 -7.68 4.41 -4.11
N ALA A 28 -8.12 4.12 -2.88
CA ALA A 28 -7.92 2.81 -2.27
C ALA A 28 -8.61 1.70 -3.09
N GLU A 29 -9.83 1.95 -3.56
CA GLU A 29 -10.57 1.01 -4.40
C GLU A 29 -9.91 0.82 -5.76
N TYR A 30 -9.31 1.89 -6.30
CA TYR A 30 -8.53 1.82 -7.54
C TYR A 30 -7.31 0.91 -7.34
N MET A 31 -6.58 1.08 -6.24
CA MET A 31 -5.40 0.25 -5.95
C MET A 31 -5.74 -1.22 -5.73
N GLU A 32 -6.98 -1.51 -5.32
CA GLU A 32 -7.49 -2.87 -5.20
C GLU A 32 -8.04 -3.43 -6.53
N GLY A 33 -8.01 -2.64 -7.59
CA GLY A 33 -8.53 -3.04 -8.90
C GLY A 33 -10.05 -2.97 -9.04
N LYS A 34 -10.74 -2.35 -8.09
CA LYS A 34 -12.20 -2.24 -8.11
C LYS A 34 -12.73 -1.07 -8.91
N LYS A 35 -11.89 -0.09 -9.22
CA LYS A 35 -12.24 1.10 -9.99
C LYS A 35 -11.22 1.36 -11.08
N THR A 36 -11.65 2.05 -12.11
CA THR A 36 -10.78 2.45 -13.22
C THR A 36 -10.18 3.83 -12.96
N MET A 37 -9.13 4.17 -13.69
CA MET A 37 -8.51 5.50 -13.60
C MET A 37 -9.53 6.62 -13.89
N ARG A 38 -10.45 6.39 -14.80
CA ARG A 38 -11.50 7.37 -15.15
C ARG A 38 -12.44 7.67 -13.98
N GLU A 39 -12.74 6.69 -13.17
CA GLU A 39 -13.64 6.87 -12.02
C GLU A 39 -12.98 7.58 -10.85
N VAL A 40 -11.67 7.50 -10.77
CA VAL A 40 -10.89 8.04 -9.66
C VAL A 40 -10.30 9.41 -10.00
N SER A 41 -10.10 9.70 -11.29
CA SER A 41 -9.49 10.95 -11.72
C SER A 41 -10.41 12.15 -11.50
N LEU A 42 -9.84 13.24 -11.01
CA LEU A 42 -10.53 14.52 -10.88
C LEU A 42 -10.29 15.41 -12.11
N LEU A 43 -9.17 15.17 -12.83
CA LEU A 43 -8.84 15.87 -14.06
C LEU A 43 -8.35 14.86 -15.08
N ASP A 44 -8.89 14.92 -16.29
CA ASP A 44 -8.53 13.99 -17.35
C ASP A 44 -7.25 14.45 -18.06
N ALA A 45 -6.23 14.76 -17.28
CA ALA A 45 -4.98 15.32 -17.78
C ALA A 45 -3.80 15.05 -16.84
N VAL A 46 -2.62 14.98 -17.43
CA VAL A 46 -1.36 14.98 -16.69
C VAL A 46 -0.87 16.44 -16.67
N ILE A 47 -0.58 16.94 -15.48
CA ILE A 47 -0.18 18.33 -15.27
C ILE A 47 1.32 18.38 -14.98
N PRO A 48 2.13 19.03 -15.82
CA PRO A 48 3.54 19.21 -15.52
C PRO A 48 3.72 20.27 -14.42
N GLU A 49 4.88 20.31 -13.84
CA GLU A 49 5.18 21.29 -12.78
C GLU A 49 4.99 22.75 -13.23
N SER A 50 5.07 23.01 -14.52
CA SER A 50 4.81 24.32 -15.11
C SER A 50 3.32 24.75 -15.03
N GLY A 51 2.43 23.83 -14.72
CA GLY A 51 1.01 24.16 -14.47
C GLY A 51 0.06 24.02 -15.65
N MET A 52 0.55 23.77 -16.85
CA MET A 52 -0.28 23.54 -18.02
C MET A 52 -0.39 22.06 -18.30
N THR A 53 -1.45 21.64 -19.00
CA THR A 53 -1.60 20.23 -19.39
C THR A 53 -0.45 19.79 -20.30
N MET A 54 0.06 18.60 -20.10
CA MET A 54 1.09 18.03 -20.97
C MET A 54 0.55 17.85 -22.39
N SER A 55 1.35 18.23 -23.38
CA SER A 55 1.02 18.02 -24.78
C SER A 55 1.15 16.54 -25.17
N ASP A 56 0.52 16.16 -26.29
CA ASP A 56 0.64 14.80 -26.82
C ASP A 56 2.11 14.46 -27.18
N ALA A 57 2.88 15.46 -27.64
CA ALA A 57 4.30 15.28 -27.92
C ALA A 57 5.09 14.94 -26.64
N ASP A 58 4.80 15.61 -25.53
CA ASP A 58 5.47 15.36 -24.26
C ASP A 58 5.04 14.01 -23.69
N LEU A 59 3.77 13.67 -23.77
CA LEU A 59 3.27 12.36 -23.36
C LEU A 59 3.95 11.23 -24.14
N MET A 60 4.08 11.39 -25.45
CA MET A 60 4.78 10.43 -26.30
C MET A 60 6.26 10.30 -25.93
N THR A 61 6.90 11.41 -25.65
CA THR A 61 8.32 11.43 -25.25
C THR A 61 8.57 10.73 -23.92
N VAL A 62 7.70 10.95 -22.94
CA VAL A 62 7.87 10.42 -21.58
C VAL A 62 7.34 8.99 -21.44
N PHE A 63 6.17 8.73 -22.00
CA PHE A 63 5.47 7.46 -21.79
C PHE A 63 5.42 6.55 -23.01
N GLY A 64 5.76 7.08 -24.18
CA GLY A 64 5.64 6.33 -25.43
C GLY A 64 4.21 6.15 -25.90
N SER A 65 3.28 6.95 -25.41
CA SER A 65 1.85 6.89 -25.73
C SER A 65 1.22 8.28 -25.59
N THR A 66 0.22 8.57 -26.42
CA THR A 66 -0.60 9.77 -26.28
C THR A 66 -1.89 9.51 -25.53
N ASP A 67 -2.15 8.23 -25.12
CA ASP A 67 -3.31 7.90 -24.33
C ASP A 67 -3.10 8.39 -22.91
N VAL A 68 -3.79 9.47 -22.55
CA VAL A 68 -3.64 10.10 -21.24
C VAL A 68 -3.99 9.14 -20.09
N TRP A 69 -4.95 8.26 -20.29
CA TRP A 69 -5.37 7.32 -19.25
C TRP A 69 -4.28 6.31 -18.91
N LYS A 70 -3.58 5.80 -19.93
CA LYS A 70 -2.43 4.91 -19.73
C LYS A 70 -1.29 5.64 -19.03
N CYS A 71 -1.03 6.89 -19.40
CA CYS A 71 -0.01 7.70 -18.75
C CYS A 71 -0.35 7.94 -17.28
N MET A 72 -1.61 8.23 -16.98
CA MET A 72 -2.08 8.43 -15.61
C MET A 72 -2.00 7.15 -14.78
N GLU A 73 -2.29 6.00 -15.38
CA GLU A 73 -2.14 4.70 -14.70
C GLU A 73 -0.69 4.43 -14.32
N GLU A 74 0.25 4.75 -15.20
CA GLU A 74 1.69 4.63 -14.90
C GLU A 74 2.08 5.56 -13.75
N ILE A 75 1.59 6.79 -13.76
CA ILE A 75 1.87 7.76 -12.70
C ILE A 75 1.28 7.27 -11.36
N ALA A 76 0.07 6.74 -11.37
CA ALA A 76 -0.55 6.23 -10.15
C ALA A 76 0.20 5.02 -9.59
N LEU A 77 0.74 4.18 -10.46
CA LEU A 77 1.45 2.96 -10.06
C LEU A 77 2.87 3.26 -9.54
N HIS A 78 3.58 4.17 -10.17
CA HIS A 78 4.99 4.45 -9.86
C HIS A 78 5.23 5.79 -9.18
N GLY A 79 4.25 6.68 -9.17
CA GLY A 79 4.36 8.00 -8.58
C GLY A 79 4.24 7.97 -7.06
N GLU A 80 4.46 9.12 -6.45
CA GLU A 80 4.41 9.30 -5.01
C GLU A 80 3.16 10.08 -4.61
N PRO A 81 2.19 9.43 -3.94
CA PRO A 81 1.01 10.12 -3.42
C PRO A 81 1.41 11.11 -2.33
N GLN A 82 0.86 12.32 -2.39
CA GLN A 82 1.17 13.39 -1.46
C GLN A 82 0.14 13.38 -0.32
N TYR A 83 0.45 12.67 0.75
CA TYR A 83 -0.35 12.67 1.96
C TYR A 83 0.22 13.63 2.99
N SER A 84 -0.64 14.22 3.83
CA SER A 84 -0.19 15.00 4.96
C SER A 84 0.51 14.11 5.99
N VAL A 85 1.27 14.70 6.92
CA VAL A 85 1.93 13.95 8.00
C VAL A 85 0.91 13.20 8.83
N GLN A 86 -0.23 13.84 9.12
CA GLN A 86 -1.30 13.22 9.90
C GLN A 86 -1.92 12.01 9.15
N GLU A 87 -2.19 12.17 7.86
CA GLU A 87 -2.72 11.08 7.04
C GLU A 87 -1.75 9.90 6.97
N LYS A 88 -0.45 10.17 6.80
CA LYS A 88 0.58 9.12 6.80
C LYS A 88 0.63 8.36 8.12
N ARG A 89 0.50 9.07 9.25
CA ARG A 89 0.44 8.43 10.58
C ARG A 89 -0.77 7.51 10.71
N GLU A 90 -1.93 7.98 10.32
CA GLU A 90 -3.17 7.19 10.38
C GLU A 90 -3.10 5.95 9.48
N MET A 91 -2.57 6.10 8.27
CA MET A 91 -2.38 4.99 7.34
C MET A 91 -1.37 3.98 7.88
N THR A 92 -0.28 4.44 8.48
CA THR A 92 0.75 3.59 9.09
C THR A 92 0.17 2.81 10.28
N GLU A 93 -0.59 3.45 11.14
CA GLU A 93 -1.25 2.80 12.26
C GLU A 93 -2.26 1.74 11.79
N LYS A 94 -3.05 2.06 10.79
CA LYS A 94 -3.99 1.12 10.19
C LYS A 94 -3.26 -0.09 9.61
N LYS A 95 -2.18 0.14 8.88
CA LYS A 95 -1.37 -0.93 8.29
C LYS A 95 -0.72 -1.78 9.38
N ARG A 96 -0.21 -1.16 10.43
CA ARG A 96 0.36 -1.86 11.58
C ARG A 96 -0.65 -2.81 12.21
N ARG A 97 -1.87 -2.36 12.42
CA ARG A 97 -2.96 -3.21 12.96
C ARG A 97 -3.28 -4.38 12.03
N GLN A 98 -3.30 -4.14 10.73
CA GLN A 98 -3.52 -5.19 9.73
C GLN A 98 -2.39 -6.22 9.73
N ILE A 99 -1.14 -5.78 9.92
CA ILE A 99 0.01 -6.67 10.03
C ILE A 99 -0.08 -7.53 11.30
N ILE A 100 -0.43 -6.92 12.44
CA ILE A 100 -0.61 -7.64 13.69
C ILE A 100 -1.72 -8.69 13.56
N ASP A 101 -2.84 -8.33 12.96
CA ASP A 101 -3.95 -9.24 12.72
C ASP A 101 -3.53 -10.38 11.79
N TYR A 102 -2.77 -10.09 10.74
CA TYR A 102 -2.22 -11.10 9.84
C TYR A 102 -1.32 -12.08 10.58
N ILE A 103 -0.40 -11.59 11.41
CA ILE A 103 0.50 -12.44 12.19
C ILE A 103 -0.31 -13.31 13.17
N PHE A 104 -1.29 -12.72 13.84
CA PHE A 104 -2.16 -13.43 14.76
C PHE A 104 -2.92 -14.59 14.09
N LYS A 105 -3.42 -14.36 12.88
CA LYS A 105 -4.19 -15.36 12.14
C LYS A 105 -3.31 -16.41 11.45
N THR A 106 -2.08 -16.03 11.08
CA THR A 106 -1.20 -16.88 10.27
C THR A 106 -0.23 -17.71 11.10
N TYR A 107 0.20 -17.19 12.24
CA TYR A 107 1.22 -17.82 13.08
C TYR A 107 0.68 -18.23 14.45
N ILE A 108 1.24 -19.29 14.97
CA ILE A 108 0.98 -19.74 16.34
C ILE A 108 2.30 -19.88 17.07
N ASP A 109 2.26 -20.03 18.40
CA ASP A 109 3.43 -20.33 19.18
C ASP A 109 3.87 -21.78 18.87
N GLY A 110 5.08 -21.95 18.37
CA GLY A 110 5.62 -23.26 17.97
C GLY A 110 5.86 -24.22 19.13
N VAL A 111 5.86 -23.73 20.38
CA VAL A 111 6.05 -24.56 21.57
C VAL A 111 4.72 -25.01 22.12
N THR A 112 3.76 -24.10 22.27
CA THR A 112 2.47 -24.41 22.87
C THR A 112 1.42 -24.83 21.84
N ASN A 113 1.64 -24.53 20.55
CA ASN A 113 0.68 -24.69 19.45
C ASN A 113 -0.60 -23.88 19.65
N LEU A 114 -0.56 -22.83 20.43
CA LEU A 114 -1.68 -21.92 20.68
C LEU A 114 -1.45 -20.58 19.99
N PRO A 115 -2.53 -19.82 19.72
CA PRO A 115 -2.38 -18.49 19.16
C PRO A 115 -1.53 -17.60 20.07
N VAL A 116 -0.65 -16.80 19.48
CA VAL A 116 0.13 -15.82 20.23
C VAL A 116 -0.76 -14.61 20.51
N PRO A 117 -0.89 -14.17 21.77
CA PRO A 117 -1.70 -13.00 22.09
C PRO A 117 -1.27 -11.75 21.32
N ILE A 118 -2.23 -10.95 20.90
CA ILE A 118 -1.98 -9.72 20.15
C ILE A 118 -1.03 -8.80 20.90
N THR A 119 -1.19 -8.66 22.20
CA THR A 119 -0.32 -7.84 23.06
C THR A 119 1.13 -8.31 23.02
N ARG A 120 1.36 -9.62 22.95
CA ARG A 120 2.71 -10.18 22.86
C ARG A 120 3.34 -9.86 21.51
N ILE A 121 2.55 -9.90 20.43
CA ILE A 121 3.00 -9.51 19.09
C ILE A 121 3.36 -8.03 19.06
N GLU A 122 2.49 -7.17 19.60
CA GLU A 122 2.73 -5.73 19.67
C GLU A 122 4.00 -5.40 20.46
N ASN A 123 4.15 -6.00 21.63
CA ASN A 123 5.32 -5.79 22.45
C ASN A 123 6.61 -6.26 21.75
N GLY A 124 6.52 -7.40 21.06
CA GLY A 124 7.65 -7.89 20.26
C GLY A 124 8.02 -6.92 19.15
N MET A 125 7.04 -6.40 18.42
CA MET A 125 7.29 -5.41 17.36
C MET A 125 7.94 -4.14 17.92
N ASN A 126 7.55 -3.70 19.11
CA ASN A 126 8.12 -2.53 19.76
C ASN A 126 9.60 -2.72 20.14
N THR A 127 10.08 -3.96 20.26
CA THR A 127 11.49 -4.24 20.57
C THR A 127 12.38 -4.19 19.33
N ILE A 128 11.81 -4.24 18.13
CA ILE A 128 12.59 -4.20 16.90
C ILE A 128 13.06 -2.77 16.65
N LYS A 129 14.37 -2.56 16.74
CA LYS A 129 14.95 -1.24 16.50
C LYS A 129 14.83 -0.88 15.03
N GLY A 130 14.36 0.33 14.77
CA GLY A 130 14.25 0.84 13.40
C GLY A 130 13.16 0.21 12.55
N LEU A 131 12.22 -0.50 13.17
CA LEU A 131 11.11 -1.07 12.43
C LEU A 131 10.26 0.04 11.80
N LYS A 132 10.13 -0.01 10.49
CA LYS A 132 9.28 0.92 9.73
C LYS A 132 8.22 0.12 8.99
N ILE A 133 6.98 0.61 9.06
CA ILE A 133 5.88 0.04 8.30
C ILE A 133 5.87 0.71 6.93
N ASP A 134 6.01 -0.08 5.88
CA ASP A 134 6.01 0.43 4.51
C ASP A 134 4.59 0.34 3.94
N LEU A 135 4.04 1.48 3.56
CA LEU A 135 2.68 1.57 3.00
C LEU A 135 2.57 0.93 1.61
N ASN A 136 3.69 0.75 0.93
CA ASN A 136 3.72 0.21 -0.43
C ASN A 136 3.92 -1.31 -0.49
N VAL A 137 4.27 -1.92 0.62
CA VAL A 137 4.48 -3.38 0.69
C VAL A 137 3.25 -4.04 1.28
N SER A 138 2.88 -5.21 0.77
CA SER A 138 1.68 -5.92 1.22
C SER A 138 1.76 -6.31 2.70
N VAL A 139 0.61 -6.43 3.34
CA VAL A 139 0.50 -6.83 4.76
C VAL A 139 1.14 -8.20 4.98
N SER A 140 0.87 -9.17 4.10
CA SER A 140 1.41 -10.53 4.22
C SER A 140 2.94 -10.55 4.16
N LYS A 141 3.52 -9.80 3.24
CA LYS A 141 4.96 -9.75 3.05
C LYS A 141 5.67 -9.13 4.25
N GLN A 142 5.14 -8.03 4.75
CA GLN A 142 5.70 -7.38 5.94
C GLN A 142 5.46 -8.21 7.20
N GLY A 143 4.29 -8.82 7.34
CA GLY A 143 3.96 -9.69 8.46
C GLY A 143 4.90 -10.89 8.55
N ASP A 144 5.18 -11.54 7.42
CA ASP A 144 6.12 -12.67 7.38
C ASP A 144 7.55 -12.23 7.75
N SER A 145 7.98 -11.07 7.27
CA SER A 145 9.30 -10.52 7.60
C SER A 145 9.42 -10.19 9.09
N ILE A 146 8.40 -9.58 9.66
CA ILE A 146 8.38 -9.22 11.09
C ILE A 146 8.35 -10.48 11.96
N ALA A 147 7.52 -11.46 11.62
CA ALA A 147 7.48 -12.73 12.33
C ALA A 147 8.85 -13.42 12.32
N LYS A 148 9.55 -13.36 11.20
CA LYS A 148 10.91 -13.90 11.08
C LYS A 148 11.89 -13.17 12.00
N GLN A 149 11.79 -11.85 12.13
CA GLN A 149 12.62 -11.06 13.03
C GLN A 149 12.30 -11.35 14.49
N LEU A 150 11.07 -11.68 14.82
CA LEU A 150 10.64 -11.98 16.18
C LEU A 150 10.88 -13.43 16.61
N LYS A 151 11.34 -14.29 15.71
CA LYS A 151 11.56 -15.70 16.04
C LYS A 151 12.51 -15.96 17.23
N SER A 152 13.44 -15.06 17.47
CA SER A 152 14.34 -15.14 18.61
C SER A 152 13.64 -14.89 19.95
N THR A 153 12.54 -14.14 19.94
CA THR A 153 11.77 -13.78 21.13
C THR A 153 10.48 -14.58 21.24
N ILE A 154 9.84 -14.85 20.12
CA ILE A 154 8.59 -15.60 20.04
C ILE A 154 8.79 -16.73 19.03
N PRO A 155 8.67 -18.00 19.43
CA PRO A 155 8.90 -19.13 18.51
C PRO A 155 7.71 -19.31 17.57
N PHE A 156 7.55 -18.41 16.62
CA PHE A 156 6.45 -18.44 15.65
C PHE A 156 6.52 -19.67 14.73
N LYS A 157 5.40 -20.32 14.54
CA LYS A 157 5.20 -21.39 13.59
C LYS A 157 4.02 -21.04 12.71
N LYS A 158 4.20 -21.12 11.41
CA LYS A 158 3.10 -20.82 10.48
C LYS A 158 2.04 -21.91 10.55
N THR A 159 0.77 -21.53 10.70
CA THR A 159 -0.33 -22.48 10.72
C THR A 159 -0.54 -23.06 9.33
N GLU A 160 -0.77 -24.37 9.28
CA GLU A 160 -1.12 -25.02 8.05
C GLU A 160 -2.62 -24.97 7.92
N THR A 161 -3.05 -24.19 6.97
CA THR A 161 -4.44 -23.97 6.90
C THR A 161 -5.18 -24.99 6.16
N HIS A 162 -4.49 -25.75 5.39
CA HIS A 162 -5.20 -26.65 4.59
C HIS A 162 -5.79 -27.73 5.40
N GLY A 163 -5.40 -27.85 6.60
CA GLY A 163 -5.91 -28.92 7.36
C GLY A 163 -7.37 -28.93 7.44
N PHE A 164 -7.99 -27.83 7.36
CA PHE A 164 -9.30 -27.90 7.68
C PHE A 164 -10.17 -28.16 6.61
N LEU A 165 -9.68 -28.28 5.74
CA LEU A 165 -10.42 -28.34 4.83
C LEU A 165 -11.03 -29.44 4.68
N TYR A 166 -10.65 -30.21 4.95
CA TYR A 166 -11.13 -31.32 4.69
C TYR A 166 -12.24 -31.70 5.29
N ILE A 167 -12.27 -31.13 5.99
CA ILE A 167 -13.29 -31.26 6.66
C ILE A 167 -14.39 -31.40 5.96
N SER A 168 -14.41 -30.82 5.19
CA SER A 168 -15.44 -30.81 4.40
C SER A 168 -15.84 -32.03 3.93
N LEU A 169 -15.30 -32.87 4.15
CA LEU A 169 -15.62 -33.94 3.69
C LEU A 169 -16.67 -34.56 4.17
N ALA A 170 -17.02 -34.27 5.00
CA ALA A 170 -18.18 -34.86 5.46
C ALA A 170 -19.28 -34.92 4.49
#